data_75cf2bf7ef5df98aa5e79a9d849434db
#
_entry.id   75cf2bf7ef5df98aa5e79a9d849434db
#
_cell.length_a   1.000
_cell.length_b   1.000
_cell.length_c   1.000
_cell.angle_alpha   90.00
_cell.angle_beta   90.00
_cell.angle_gamma   90.00
#
_symmetry.space_group_name_H-M   'P 1'
#
loop_
_entity.id
_entity.type
_entity.pdbx_description
1 polymer ?
#
loop_
_entity_poly.entity_id
_entity_poly.type
_entity_poly.pdbx_seq_one_letter_code
_entity_poly.pdbx_strand_id
1 'polypeptide(L)'
;MSDVFSRIWQVMETDPGHRGLTTDLPRADLKKLGFSLLEAGEIFIISGFPVQRAGGKGETDGPIGTANLAAVLEQIGKKVTVITDEPSCAAMLAACSIYAPSAEVLCVPKQGAQAFCYSLLKHHKPTHVIAIERPGRGADGHFHNFRGEYIDDLLADTDLLLYDKSTITIGIGDGGNELGMGNFRNMIEERVNHGDVICADAPADFTLTSGVSNWWGWGIRAVLSAVTGRDLMPTDEQENKLLRAVVYNGCVDGVTGEAVLTVDHLSQEENLRVLRELRAALQLPDYTHMEPAQARRLFRDNSMVRPTAGMCAGYAQCNLIVLPSKEAADFREFAKRNPFSCPVLEESEKGSRYLKTIARDIDLARDFPRYRVWKDGCLVEEPQDVEALWNDDLVAFLIGCSFSFEEALQQAGVPVRHIEEGRNVPMYRTNISCTPYGEFSGKMVDSMRPMTPEQAKVAAEVTARMPRVHGAPVCIGEPEKIGIHRLDKPDFGDMVTIKEGEIPVFWPCGVTPQSVVMNTCPPFAITPAPGHMLIADVKNADLMD
;
A
#
# COMPACT_ATOMS: atom_id res chain seq x y z
N MET A 1 -8.61 -25.11 6.01
CA MET A 1 -9.30 -24.00 5.29
C MET A 1 -8.36 -23.52 4.21
N SER A 2 -8.82 -23.27 3.00
CA SER A 2 -8.00 -22.64 1.95
C SER A 2 -7.53 -21.28 2.45
N ASP A 3 -6.28 -20.90 2.13
CA ASP A 3 -5.78 -19.57 2.46
C ASP A 3 -6.53 -18.48 1.65
N VAL A 4 -6.38 -17.22 2.04
CA VAL A 4 -7.09 -16.10 1.40
C VAL A 4 -6.75 -15.99 -0.08
N PHE A 5 -5.50 -16.24 -0.47
CA PHE A 5 -5.05 -16.11 -1.86
C PHE A 5 -5.65 -17.20 -2.74
N SER A 6 -5.77 -18.43 -2.21
CA SER A 6 -6.50 -19.52 -2.89
C SER A 6 -7.97 -19.20 -3.09
N ARG A 7 -8.65 -18.55 -2.13
CA ARG A 7 -10.04 -18.10 -2.28
C ARG A 7 -10.18 -16.98 -3.31
N ILE A 8 -9.23 -16.02 -3.35
CA ILE A 8 -9.21 -14.98 -4.38
C ILE A 8 -9.10 -15.62 -5.76
N TRP A 9 -8.18 -16.57 -5.96
CA TRP A 9 -8.07 -17.29 -7.24
C TRP A 9 -9.36 -18.00 -7.63
N GLN A 10 -10.05 -18.68 -6.70
CA GLN A 10 -11.32 -19.34 -6.99
C GLN A 10 -12.39 -18.39 -7.55
N VAL A 11 -12.42 -17.16 -7.06
CA VAL A 11 -13.33 -16.14 -7.61
C VAL A 11 -12.89 -15.69 -9.00
N MET A 12 -11.58 -15.46 -9.19
CA MET A 12 -11.02 -14.97 -10.45
C MET A 12 -11.09 -16.02 -11.59
N GLU A 13 -11.26 -17.30 -11.26
CA GLU A 13 -11.48 -18.38 -12.24
C GLU A 13 -12.90 -18.42 -12.83
N THR A 14 -13.79 -17.50 -12.43
CA THR A 14 -15.11 -17.32 -13.02
C THR A 14 -14.99 -16.92 -14.50
N ASP A 15 -15.63 -17.68 -15.40
CA ASP A 15 -15.53 -17.47 -16.85
C ASP A 15 -16.93 -17.52 -17.52
N PRO A 16 -17.74 -16.47 -17.37
CA PRO A 16 -19.08 -16.42 -17.97
C PRO A 16 -19.04 -16.31 -19.51
N GLY A 17 -17.93 -15.78 -20.05
CA GLY A 17 -17.71 -15.65 -21.50
C GLY A 17 -17.21 -16.94 -22.16
N HIS A 18 -16.87 -17.98 -21.39
CA HIS A 18 -16.29 -19.24 -21.87
C HIS A 18 -15.04 -19.03 -22.72
N ARG A 19 -14.18 -18.11 -22.34
CA ARG A 19 -12.94 -17.78 -23.06
C ARG A 19 -11.85 -18.84 -22.89
N GLY A 20 -11.93 -19.70 -21.85
CA GLY A 20 -11.04 -20.83 -21.63
C GLY A 20 -9.68 -20.51 -21.00
N LEU A 21 -9.47 -19.28 -20.55
CA LEU A 21 -8.23 -18.81 -19.93
C LEU A 21 -8.33 -18.58 -18.42
N THR A 22 -9.23 -19.29 -17.73
CA THR A 22 -9.43 -19.09 -16.28
C THR A 22 -9.10 -20.34 -15.46
N THR A 23 -9.16 -21.53 -16.04
CA THR A 23 -8.93 -22.81 -15.35
C THR A 23 -7.72 -23.54 -15.89
N ASP A 24 -7.08 -24.34 -15.04
CA ASP A 24 -5.92 -25.18 -15.37
C ASP A 24 -4.72 -24.40 -15.93
N LEU A 25 -4.57 -23.12 -15.56
CA LEU A 25 -3.41 -22.29 -15.85
C LEU A 25 -2.46 -22.25 -14.62
N PRO A 26 -1.15 -22.05 -14.85
CA PRO A 26 -0.24 -21.77 -13.75
C PRO A 26 -0.66 -20.51 -12.99
N ARG A 27 -0.96 -20.63 -11.70
CA ARG A 27 -1.37 -19.51 -10.86
C ARG A 27 -0.16 -18.71 -10.41
N ALA A 28 -0.19 -17.40 -10.59
CA ALA A 28 0.78 -16.49 -10.01
C ALA A 28 0.72 -16.54 -8.48
N ASP A 29 1.85 -16.34 -7.82
CA ASP A 29 1.92 -16.20 -6.36
C ASP A 29 1.38 -14.82 -5.95
N LEU A 30 0.10 -14.77 -5.56
CA LEU A 30 -0.57 -13.52 -5.17
C LEU A 30 0.02 -12.90 -3.90
N LYS A 31 0.55 -13.71 -2.99
CA LYS A 31 1.22 -13.19 -1.79
C LYS A 31 2.49 -12.46 -2.19
N LYS A 32 3.33 -13.06 -3.03
CA LYS A 32 4.53 -12.44 -3.57
C LYS A 32 4.21 -11.17 -4.37
N LEU A 33 3.17 -11.20 -5.20
CA LEU A 33 2.69 -10.03 -5.94
C LEU A 33 2.29 -8.89 -5.00
N GLY A 34 1.51 -9.18 -3.96
CA GLY A 34 1.07 -8.17 -2.98
C GLY A 34 2.24 -7.50 -2.27
N PHE A 35 3.22 -8.27 -1.80
CA PHE A 35 4.43 -7.71 -1.17
C PHE A 35 5.29 -6.92 -2.17
N SER A 36 5.44 -7.40 -3.41
CA SER A 36 6.16 -6.68 -4.46
C SER A 36 5.54 -5.29 -4.69
N LEU A 37 4.21 -5.20 -4.78
CA LEU A 37 3.51 -3.91 -4.91
C LEU A 37 3.65 -3.00 -3.67
N LEU A 38 3.74 -3.58 -2.46
CA LEU A 38 4.02 -2.79 -1.24
C LEU A 38 5.43 -2.19 -1.24
N GLU A 39 6.39 -2.80 -1.92
CA GLU A 39 7.76 -2.32 -2.06
C GLU A 39 7.96 -1.40 -3.27
N ALA A 40 6.97 -1.31 -4.16
CA ALA A 40 7.04 -0.51 -5.37
C ALA A 40 7.30 0.97 -5.06
N GLY A 41 8.03 1.63 -5.94
CA GLY A 41 8.20 3.08 -5.96
C GLY A 41 7.19 3.74 -6.90
N GLU A 42 7.59 4.02 -8.13
CA GLU A 42 6.71 4.48 -9.21
C GLU A 42 6.20 3.30 -10.02
N ILE A 43 4.90 3.30 -10.32
CA ILE A 43 4.21 2.24 -11.05
C ILE A 43 3.58 2.82 -12.30
N PHE A 44 3.85 2.19 -13.45
CA PHE A 44 3.13 2.46 -14.69
C PHE A 44 1.97 1.47 -14.85
N ILE A 45 0.81 1.97 -15.25
CA ILE A 45 -0.35 1.13 -15.64
C ILE A 45 -0.67 1.45 -17.08
N ILE A 46 -0.56 0.44 -17.96
CA ILE A 46 -0.82 0.56 -19.40
C ILE A 46 -2.18 -0.09 -19.67
N SER A 47 -3.09 0.64 -20.32
CA SER A 47 -4.42 0.10 -20.61
C SER A 47 -5.08 0.76 -21.82
N GLY A 48 -6.13 0.11 -22.31
CA GLY A 48 -6.99 0.57 -23.39
C GLY A 48 -6.92 -0.34 -24.62
N PHE A 49 -8.08 -0.88 -24.99
CA PHE A 49 -8.25 -1.75 -26.16
C PHE A 49 -9.25 -1.08 -27.13
N PRO A 50 -8.91 -0.95 -28.43
CA PRO A 50 -9.79 -0.34 -29.42
C PRO A 50 -10.78 -1.34 -30.01
N VAL A 51 -12.05 -0.99 -30.07
CA VAL A 51 -13.10 -1.79 -30.69
C VAL A 51 -13.22 -1.42 -32.17
N GLN A 52 -12.64 -2.22 -33.06
CA GLN A 52 -12.56 -1.96 -34.49
C GLN A 52 -13.93 -1.68 -35.13
N ARG A 53 -14.94 -2.52 -34.85
CA ARG A 53 -16.31 -2.37 -35.39
C ARG A 53 -17.06 -1.13 -34.88
N ALA A 54 -16.60 -0.51 -33.80
CA ALA A 54 -17.12 0.75 -33.27
C ALA A 54 -16.30 1.97 -33.74
N GLY A 55 -15.52 1.81 -34.82
CA GLY A 55 -14.71 2.87 -35.39
C GLY A 55 -13.45 3.16 -34.58
N GLY A 56 -12.92 2.19 -33.84
CA GLY A 56 -11.72 2.33 -33.03
C GLY A 56 -11.94 2.99 -31.68
N LYS A 57 -13.17 3.09 -31.19
CA LYS A 57 -13.44 3.55 -29.80
C LYS A 57 -12.84 2.58 -28.79
N GLY A 58 -12.39 3.09 -27.64
CA GLY A 58 -11.98 2.26 -26.51
C GLY A 58 -13.14 1.45 -25.93
N GLU A 59 -12.84 0.27 -25.38
CA GLU A 59 -13.86 -0.54 -24.72
C GLU A 59 -14.00 -0.24 -23.23
N THR A 60 -15.07 -0.78 -22.62
CA THR A 60 -15.37 -0.64 -21.19
C THR A 60 -14.51 -1.55 -20.31
N ASP A 61 -13.94 -2.63 -20.85
CA ASP A 61 -12.90 -3.40 -20.17
C ASP A 61 -11.55 -2.66 -20.24
N GLY A 62 -10.74 -2.75 -19.20
CA GLY A 62 -9.49 -2.01 -19.04
C GLY A 62 -9.61 -0.73 -18.20
N PRO A 63 -10.35 0.30 -18.60
CA PRO A 63 -10.42 1.57 -17.87
C PRO A 63 -10.93 1.47 -16.43
N ILE A 64 -11.90 0.61 -16.17
CA ILE A 64 -12.46 0.39 -14.81
C ILE A 64 -11.44 -0.31 -13.92
N GLY A 65 -10.79 -1.36 -14.41
CA GLY A 65 -9.72 -2.06 -13.73
C GLY A 65 -8.52 -1.15 -13.45
N THR A 66 -8.14 -0.34 -14.43
CA THR A 66 -7.05 0.65 -14.32
C THR A 66 -7.32 1.66 -13.22
N ALA A 67 -8.51 2.27 -13.18
CA ALA A 67 -8.86 3.24 -12.13
C ALA A 67 -8.86 2.60 -10.74
N ASN A 68 -9.31 1.35 -10.63
CA ASN A 68 -9.24 0.57 -9.40
C ASN A 68 -7.81 0.29 -8.95
N LEU A 69 -6.93 -0.11 -9.87
CA LEU A 69 -5.49 -0.31 -9.62
C LEU A 69 -4.83 0.99 -9.18
N ALA A 70 -5.01 2.07 -9.94
CA ALA A 70 -4.44 3.37 -9.62
C ALA A 70 -4.88 3.83 -8.22
N ALA A 71 -6.17 3.72 -7.90
CA ALA A 71 -6.71 4.14 -6.61
C ALA A 71 -6.13 3.34 -5.44
N VAL A 72 -6.04 2.02 -5.54
CA VAL A 72 -5.49 1.20 -4.45
C VAL A 72 -4.00 1.44 -4.25
N LEU A 73 -3.26 1.65 -5.33
CA LEU A 73 -1.83 1.94 -5.27
C LEU A 73 -1.56 3.33 -4.65
N GLU A 74 -2.38 4.34 -4.96
CA GLU A 74 -2.33 5.63 -4.25
C GLU A 74 -2.67 5.48 -2.76
N GLN A 75 -3.69 4.68 -2.41
CA GLN A 75 -4.09 4.44 -1.02
C GLN A 75 -2.99 3.78 -0.18
N ILE A 76 -2.07 3.06 -0.81
CA ILE A 76 -0.88 2.50 -0.17
C ILE A 76 0.38 3.36 -0.39
N GLY A 77 0.22 4.61 -0.83
CA GLY A 77 1.29 5.62 -0.93
C GLY A 77 2.20 5.47 -2.13
N LYS A 78 1.76 4.84 -3.23
CA LYS A 78 2.58 4.69 -4.44
C LYS A 78 2.35 5.83 -5.42
N LYS A 79 3.40 6.19 -6.17
CA LYS A 79 3.29 7.10 -7.31
C LYS A 79 2.80 6.30 -8.51
N VAL A 80 1.71 6.75 -9.16
CA VAL A 80 1.09 6.06 -10.28
C VAL A 80 1.06 6.95 -11.52
N THR A 81 1.48 6.40 -12.64
CA THR A 81 1.31 7.00 -13.96
C THR A 81 0.51 6.02 -14.85
N VAL A 82 -0.66 6.46 -15.29
CA VAL A 82 -1.52 5.70 -16.21
C VAL A 82 -1.17 6.07 -17.64
N ILE A 83 -0.93 5.06 -18.47
CA ILE A 83 -0.50 5.22 -19.86
C ILE A 83 -1.57 4.60 -20.76
N THR A 84 -2.10 5.39 -21.66
CA THR A 84 -3.14 4.97 -22.61
C THR A 84 -2.93 5.65 -23.95
N ASP A 85 -3.85 5.50 -24.89
CA ASP A 85 -3.82 6.19 -26.18
C ASP A 85 -5.19 6.78 -26.54
N GLU A 86 -5.27 7.41 -27.70
CA GLU A 86 -6.42 8.23 -28.12
C GLU A 86 -7.78 7.50 -27.97
N PRO A 87 -7.95 6.21 -28.35
CA PRO A 87 -9.23 5.50 -28.19
C PRO A 87 -9.81 5.51 -26.79
N SER A 88 -8.97 5.45 -25.76
CA SER A 88 -9.38 5.31 -24.36
C SER A 88 -9.05 6.53 -23.49
N CYS A 89 -8.37 7.54 -24.03
CA CYS A 89 -7.79 8.64 -23.25
C CYS A 89 -8.86 9.42 -22.47
N ALA A 90 -9.96 9.81 -23.09
CA ALA A 90 -11.02 10.59 -22.43
C ALA A 90 -11.69 9.80 -21.29
N ALA A 91 -11.98 8.53 -21.53
CA ALA A 91 -12.57 7.64 -20.53
C ALA A 91 -11.59 7.38 -19.37
N MET A 92 -10.30 7.20 -19.65
CA MET A 92 -9.26 6.99 -18.65
C MET A 92 -9.09 8.22 -17.74
N LEU A 93 -9.03 9.42 -18.33
CA LEU A 93 -9.00 10.68 -17.58
C LEU A 93 -10.22 10.82 -16.66
N ALA A 94 -11.43 10.52 -17.17
CA ALA A 94 -12.64 10.59 -16.38
C ALA A 94 -12.65 9.56 -15.24
N ALA A 95 -12.24 8.34 -15.50
CA ALA A 95 -12.18 7.27 -14.51
C ALA A 95 -11.17 7.58 -13.39
N CYS A 96 -9.95 7.99 -13.75
CA CYS A 96 -8.90 8.32 -12.78
C CYS A 96 -9.26 9.57 -11.96
N SER A 97 -9.92 10.59 -12.56
CA SER A 97 -10.34 11.78 -11.82
C SER A 97 -11.30 11.46 -10.66
N ILE A 98 -12.08 10.37 -10.76
CA ILE A 98 -13.02 9.94 -9.72
C ILE A 98 -12.33 9.14 -8.62
N TYR A 99 -11.37 8.28 -8.99
CA TYR A 99 -10.83 7.23 -8.13
C TYR A 99 -9.40 7.47 -7.67
N ALA A 100 -8.56 8.01 -8.56
CA ALA A 100 -7.13 8.20 -8.35
C ALA A 100 -6.71 9.60 -8.83
N PRO A 101 -7.16 10.66 -8.15
CA PRO A 101 -6.99 12.05 -8.63
C PRO A 101 -5.52 12.52 -8.63
N SER A 102 -4.61 11.80 -7.98
CA SER A 102 -3.18 12.11 -8.00
C SER A 102 -2.43 11.37 -9.11
N ALA A 103 -3.06 10.36 -9.75
CA ALA A 103 -2.44 9.63 -10.85
C ALA A 103 -2.32 10.52 -12.09
N GLU A 104 -1.12 10.57 -12.64
CA GLU A 104 -0.89 11.22 -13.93
C GLU A 104 -1.42 10.32 -15.06
N VAL A 105 -2.23 10.86 -15.97
CA VAL A 105 -2.74 10.12 -17.14
C VAL A 105 -2.05 10.66 -18.39
N LEU A 106 -1.30 9.81 -19.07
CA LEU A 106 -0.54 10.14 -20.28
C LEU A 106 -1.16 9.46 -21.51
N CYS A 107 -1.45 10.25 -22.52
CA CYS A 107 -1.96 9.79 -23.81
C CYS A 107 -0.80 9.65 -24.80
N VAL A 108 -0.43 8.41 -25.12
CA VAL A 108 0.67 8.11 -26.06
C VAL A 108 0.24 8.47 -27.49
N PRO A 109 1.01 9.28 -28.21
CA PRO A 109 0.71 9.59 -29.58
C PRO A 109 0.99 8.34 -30.48
N LYS A 110 0.09 8.06 -31.41
CA LYS A 110 0.28 6.93 -32.33
C LYS A 110 1.57 7.07 -33.14
N GLN A 111 1.85 8.27 -33.69
CA GLN A 111 3.11 8.53 -34.36
C GLN A 111 4.22 8.80 -33.33
N GLY A 112 5.31 8.00 -33.41
CA GLY A 112 6.43 8.13 -32.49
C GLY A 112 6.20 7.49 -31.11
N ALA A 113 5.24 6.59 -30.98
CA ALA A 113 4.89 5.91 -29.74
C ALA A 113 6.12 5.29 -29.04
N GLN A 114 6.96 4.55 -29.77
CA GLN A 114 8.17 3.93 -29.22
C GLN A 114 9.15 4.96 -28.65
N ALA A 115 9.38 6.10 -29.35
CA ALA A 115 10.25 7.16 -28.86
C ALA A 115 9.67 7.83 -27.60
N PHE A 116 8.35 7.99 -27.55
CA PHE A 116 7.63 8.49 -26.38
C PHE A 116 7.79 7.54 -25.19
N CYS A 117 7.54 6.25 -25.37
CA CYS A 117 7.70 5.22 -24.33
C CYS A 117 9.14 5.12 -23.82
N TYR A 118 10.13 5.18 -24.72
CA TYR A 118 11.54 5.22 -24.33
C TYR A 118 11.86 6.44 -23.47
N SER A 119 11.31 7.61 -23.84
CA SER A 119 11.48 8.83 -23.04
C SER A 119 10.84 8.70 -21.66
N LEU A 120 9.67 8.07 -21.54
CA LEU A 120 9.00 7.81 -20.25
C LEU A 120 9.90 6.95 -19.35
N LEU A 121 10.37 5.81 -19.83
CA LEU A 121 11.25 4.93 -19.04
C LEU A 121 12.51 5.65 -18.55
N LYS A 122 13.11 6.48 -19.42
CA LYS A 122 14.32 7.25 -19.08
C LYS A 122 14.10 8.28 -17.97
N HIS A 123 12.96 8.99 -17.98
CA HIS A 123 12.68 10.09 -17.05
C HIS A 123 12.04 9.63 -15.75
N HIS A 124 11.15 8.65 -15.78
CA HIS A 124 10.38 8.19 -14.62
C HIS A 124 11.04 7.02 -13.88
N LYS A 125 11.70 6.09 -14.58
CA LYS A 125 12.33 4.89 -14.02
C LYS A 125 11.36 4.08 -13.13
N PRO A 126 10.22 3.61 -13.68
CA PRO A 126 9.25 2.85 -12.90
C PRO A 126 9.89 1.60 -12.30
N THR A 127 9.46 1.18 -11.12
CA THR A 127 9.85 -0.10 -10.52
C THR A 127 8.96 -1.25 -11.00
N HIS A 128 7.71 -0.91 -11.36
CA HIS A 128 6.71 -1.87 -11.83
C HIS A 128 5.97 -1.33 -13.05
N VAL A 129 5.61 -2.24 -13.94
CA VAL A 129 4.74 -1.97 -15.10
C VAL A 129 3.59 -2.97 -15.10
N ILE A 130 2.35 -2.49 -15.08
CA ILE A 130 1.13 -3.30 -15.12
C ILE A 130 0.46 -3.05 -16.47
N ALA A 131 0.30 -4.07 -17.29
CA ALA A 131 -0.53 -4.02 -18.49
C ALA A 131 -1.89 -4.67 -18.17
N ILE A 132 -2.98 -3.95 -18.37
CA ILE A 132 -4.35 -4.47 -18.18
C ILE A 132 -5.20 -4.10 -19.38
N GLU A 133 -5.80 -5.11 -20.00
CA GLU A 133 -6.61 -4.99 -21.21
C GLU A 133 -5.96 -4.03 -22.22
N ARG A 134 -4.74 -4.40 -22.62
CA ARG A 134 -3.93 -3.69 -23.62
C ARG A 134 -3.48 -4.66 -24.69
N PRO A 135 -3.74 -4.42 -25.98
CA PRO A 135 -3.23 -5.29 -27.03
C PRO A 135 -1.70 -5.43 -26.98
N GLY A 136 -1.20 -6.66 -27.08
CA GLY A 136 0.21 -6.97 -27.29
C GLY A 136 0.45 -7.47 -28.70
N ARG A 137 1.67 -7.31 -29.22
CA ARG A 137 2.03 -7.86 -30.55
C ARG A 137 2.05 -9.38 -30.52
N GLY A 138 1.45 -9.99 -31.54
CA GLY A 138 1.60 -11.40 -31.83
C GLY A 138 2.99 -11.74 -32.39
N ALA A 139 3.25 -13.03 -32.57
CA ALA A 139 4.52 -13.52 -33.14
C ALA A 139 4.80 -13.04 -34.57
N ASP A 140 3.78 -12.67 -35.32
CA ASP A 140 3.88 -12.07 -36.66
C ASP A 140 4.25 -10.56 -36.63
N GLY A 141 4.33 -9.96 -35.42
CA GLY A 141 4.68 -8.56 -35.22
C GLY A 141 3.50 -7.59 -35.32
N HIS A 142 2.27 -8.08 -35.42
CA HIS A 142 1.06 -7.30 -35.55
C HIS A 142 0.20 -7.36 -34.28
N PHE A 143 -0.66 -6.35 -34.07
CA PHE A 143 -1.70 -6.36 -33.04
C PHE A 143 -3.00 -6.93 -33.62
N HIS A 144 -3.65 -7.79 -32.87
CA HIS A 144 -4.87 -8.47 -33.30
C HIS A 144 -6.02 -8.28 -32.32
N ASN A 145 -7.25 -8.19 -32.84
CA ASN A 145 -8.43 -8.39 -32.04
C ASN A 145 -8.69 -9.91 -31.83
N PHE A 146 -9.66 -10.26 -30.99
CA PHE A 146 -9.99 -11.67 -30.70
C PHE A 146 -10.50 -12.48 -31.92
N ARG A 147 -10.72 -11.84 -33.07
CA ARG A 147 -11.11 -12.48 -34.36
C ARG A 147 -9.94 -12.73 -35.29
N GLY A 148 -8.71 -12.38 -34.87
CA GLY A 148 -7.53 -12.48 -35.69
C GLY A 148 -7.37 -11.35 -36.72
N GLU A 149 -8.18 -10.28 -36.61
CA GLU A 149 -8.09 -9.12 -37.51
C GLU A 149 -7.02 -8.14 -37.00
N TYR A 150 -6.25 -7.53 -37.91
CA TYR A 150 -5.25 -6.52 -37.57
C TYR A 150 -5.88 -5.24 -37.05
N ILE A 151 -5.32 -4.71 -35.97
CA ILE A 151 -5.74 -3.45 -35.35
C ILE A 151 -4.62 -2.43 -35.18
N ASP A 152 -3.47 -2.63 -35.84
CA ASP A 152 -2.29 -1.74 -35.78
C ASP A 152 -2.63 -0.28 -36.05
N ASP A 153 -3.61 -0.05 -36.92
CA ASP A 153 -4.06 1.29 -37.27
C ASP A 153 -4.93 1.98 -36.21
N LEU A 154 -5.28 1.31 -35.14
CA LEU A 154 -6.23 1.81 -34.14
C LEU A 154 -5.58 2.22 -32.81
N LEU A 155 -4.31 1.85 -32.57
CA LEU A 155 -3.65 2.05 -31.29
C LEU A 155 -2.20 2.55 -31.42
N ALA A 156 -1.63 3.02 -30.32
CA ALA A 156 -0.22 3.35 -30.18
C ALA A 156 0.56 2.11 -29.68
N ASP A 157 1.76 1.88 -30.20
CA ASP A 157 2.65 0.81 -29.76
C ASP A 157 3.28 1.14 -28.40
N THR A 158 2.88 0.42 -27.36
CA THR A 158 3.37 0.58 -25.98
C THR A 158 4.15 -0.62 -25.46
N ASP A 159 4.37 -1.66 -26.28
CA ASP A 159 4.99 -2.92 -25.86
C ASP A 159 6.37 -2.73 -25.24
N LEU A 160 7.13 -1.72 -25.70
CA LEU A 160 8.45 -1.38 -25.18
C LEU A 160 8.46 -1.19 -23.66
N LEU A 161 7.35 -0.71 -23.07
CA LEU A 161 7.24 -0.48 -21.63
C LEU A 161 7.28 -1.79 -20.83
N LEU A 162 6.82 -2.91 -21.39
CA LEU A 162 6.86 -4.22 -20.72
C LEU A 162 8.19 -4.95 -20.95
N TYR A 163 8.99 -4.57 -21.94
CA TYR A 163 10.27 -5.21 -22.23
C TYR A 163 11.45 -4.65 -21.41
N ASP A 164 11.26 -3.63 -20.59
CA ASP A 164 12.33 -3.11 -19.73
C ASP A 164 12.65 -4.08 -18.60
N LYS A 165 13.81 -4.73 -18.70
CA LYS A 165 14.29 -5.73 -17.72
C LYS A 165 14.61 -5.15 -16.34
N SER A 166 14.58 -3.84 -16.16
CA SER A 166 14.79 -3.19 -14.86
C SER A 166 13.50 -3.07 -14.04
N THR A 167 12.36 -3.40 -14.64
CA THR A 167 11.03 -3.31 -14.00
C THR A 167 10.46 -4.70 -13.73
N ILE A 168 9.64 -4.82 -12.70
CA ILE A 168 8.78 -5.99 -12.46
C ILE A 168 7.52 -5.80 -13.30
N THR A 169 7.16 -6.82 -14.07
CA THR A 169 6.07 -6.75 -15.05
C THR A 169 4.87 -7.59 -14.63
N ILE A 170 3.66 -7.04 -14.84
CA ILE A 170 2.39 -7.70 -14.54
C ILE A 170 1.51 -7.58 -15.78
N GLY A 171 1.15 -8.73 -16.39
CA GLY A 171 0.22 -8.81 -17.52
C GLY A 171 -1.15 -9.27 -17.04
N ILE A 172 -2.22 -8.55 -17.42
CA ILE A 172 -3.61 -8.85 -17.07
C ILE A 172 -4.44 -8.88 -18.34
N GLY A 173 -5.08 -10.02 -18.59
CA GLY A 173 -5.90 -10.23 -19.77
C GLY A 173 -6.96 -11.32 -19.60
N ASP A 174 -7.84 -11.46 -20.59
CA ASP A 174 -8.91 -12.45 -20.62
C ASP A 174 -9.07 -13.17 -21.96
N GLY A 175 -8.49 -12.62 -23.04
CA GLY A 175 -8.58 -13.14 -24.41
C GLY A 175 -7.30 -13.80 -24.94
N GLY A 176 -6.13 -13.50 -24.34
CA GLY A 176 -4.83 -14.03 -24.76
C GLY A 176 -4.07 -13.15 -25.75
N ASN A 177 -4.68 -12.10 -26.27
CA ASN A 177 -4.07 -11.10 -27.16
C ASN A 177 -3.60 -9.84 -26.42
N GLU A 178 -3.66 -9.85 -25.10
CA GLU A 178 -3.24 -8.74 -24.25
C GLU A 178 -1.73 -8.85 -23.93
N LEU A 179 -1.12 -7.70 -23.77
CA LEU A 179 0.29 -7.53 -23.45
C LEU A 179 0.65 -8.20 -22.10
N GLY A 180 1.56 -9.16 -22.13
CA GLY A 180 1.97 -9.95 -20.97
C GLY A 180 1.40 -11.38 -20.93
N MET A 181 0.61 -11.78 -21.94
CA MET A 181 0.03 -13.13 -22.02
C MET A 181 0.98 -14.18 -22.60
N GLY A 182 2.17 -13.81 -23.07
CA GLY A 182 3.14 -14.72 -23.69
C GLY A 182 3.56 -15.93 -22.84
N ASN A 183 3.43 -15.86 -21.52
CA ASN A 183 3.67 -16.99 -20.62
C ASN A 183 2.70 -18.17 -20.85
N PHE A 184 1.53 -17.91 -21.40
CA PHE A 184 0.48 -18.90 -21.62
C PHE A 184 0.30 -19.28 -23.10
N ARG A 185 1.25 -18.93 -23.97
CA ARG A 185 1.18 -19.17 -25.43
C ARG A 185 0.63 -20.54 -25.80
N ASN A 186 1.21 -21.62 -25.32
CA ASN A 186 0.77 -22.98 -25.69
C ASN A 186 -0.70 -23.24 -25.32
N MET A 187 -1.15 -22.70 -24.20
CA MET A 187 -2.53 -22.86 -23.73
C MET A 187 -3.50 -21.97 -24.51
N ILE A 188 -3.07 -20.77 -24.88
CA ILE A 188 -3.84 -19.85 -25.72
C ILE A 188 -4.00 -20.45 -27.12
N GLU A 189 -2.93 -20.96 -27.72
CA GLU A 189 -2.97 -21.63 -29.03
C GLU A 189 -3.90 -22.87 -29.02
N GLU A 190 -3.97 -23.60 -27.91
CA GLU A 190 -4.81 -24.79 -27.77
C GLU A 190 -6.28 -24.47 -27.52
N ARG A 191 -6.59 -23.43 -26.74
CA ARG A 191 -7.91 -23.22 -26.12
C ARG A 191 -8.69 -22.04 -26.70
N VAL A 192 -7.98 -21.04 -27.24
CA VAL A 192 -8.61 -19.81 -27.72
C VAL A 192 -8.77 -19.85 -29.23
N ASN A 193 -9.90 -19.38 -29.71
CA ASN A 193 -10.16 -19.26 -31.14
C ASN A 193 -9.11 -18.31 -31.77
N HIS A 194 -8.44 -18.73 -32.84
CA HIS A 194 -7.32 -17.99 -33.45
C HIS A 194 -6.11 -17.79 -32.53
N GLY A 195 -5.99 -18.56 -31.45
CA GLY A 195 -4.94 -18.41 -30.44
C GLY A 195 -3.52 -18.44 -31.02
N ASP A 196 -3.30 -19.20 -32.07
CA ASP A 196 -2.05 -19.29 -32.83
C ASP A 196 -1.66 -17.97 -33.53
N VAL A 197 -2.66 -17.12 -33.84
CA VAL A 197 -2.48 -15.81 -34.49
C VAL A 197 -2.46 -14.68 -33.47
N ILE A 198 -3.43 -14.67 -32.55
CA ILE A 198 -3.69 -13.52 -31.69
C ILE A 198 -2.80 -13.47 -30.43
N CYS A 199 -2.22 -14.62 -30.01
CA CYS A 199 -1.46 -14.68 -28.76
C CYS A 199 -0.38 -13.61 -28.71
N ALA A 200 -0.44 -12.73 -27.71
CA ALA A 200 0.61 -11.76 -27.48
C ALA A 200 1.94 -12.45 -27.15
N ASP A 201 3.05 -11.94 -27.73
CA ASP A 201 4.37 -12.56 -27.61
C ASP A 201 5.08 -12.23 -26.29
N ALA A 202 4.85 -11.03 -25.76
CA ALA A 202 5.50 -10.54 -24.55
C ALA A 202 5.10 -11.34 -23.31
N PRO A 203 6.06 -11.93 -22.56
CA PRO A 203 5.80 -12.51 -21.23
C PRO A 203 5.77 -11.42 -20.17
N ALA A 204 5.30 -11.76 -18.94
CA ALA A 204 5.39 -10.94 -17.74
C ALA A 204 5.90 -11.74 -16.54
N ASP A 205 6.43 -11.07 -15.50
CA ASP A 205 6.83 -11.74 -14.24
C ASP A 205 5.63 -12.33 -13.50
N PHE A 206 4.49 -11.64 -13.59
CA PHE A 206 3.20 -12.13 -13.11
C PHE A 206 2.18 -12.03 -14.23
N THR A 207 1.57 -13.15 -14.62
CA THR A 207 0.47 -13.19 -15.58
C THR A 207 -0.81 -13.56 -14.85
N LEU A 208 -1.83 -12.72 -14.99
CA LEU A 208 -3.12 -12.82 -14.31
C LEU A 208 -4.24 -12.89 -15.33
N THR A 209 -5.07 -13.94 -15.26
CA THR A 209 -6.21 -14.13 -16.16
C THR A 209 -7.52 -14.21 -15.39
N SER A 210 -8.62 -13.77 -15.99
CA SER A 210 -9.99 -13.89 -15.47
C SER A 210 -10.98 -13.85 -16.62
N GLY A 211 -12.26 -13.99 -16.34
CA GLY A 211 -13.30 -13.89 -17.37
C GLY A 211 -13.53 -12.47 -17.91
N VAL A 212 -13.01 -11.44 -17.22
CA VAL A 212 -13.01 -10.02 -17.59
C VAL A 212 -11.79 -9.38 -16.97
N SER A 213 -10.95 -8.69 -17.73
CA SER A 213 -9.69 -8.12 -17.25
C SER A 213 -9.89 -7.10 -16.10
N ASN A 214 -10.94 -6.29 -16.14
CA ASN A 214 -11.29 -5.32 -15.09
C ASN A 214 -11.37 -5.94 -13.68
N TRP A 215 -11.74 -7.22 -13.56
CA TRP A 215 -11.89 -7.87 -12.26
C TRP A 215 -10.57 -7.98 -11.51
N TRP A 216 -9.42 -8.01 -12.20
CA TRP A 216 -8.11 -7.94 -11.53
C TRP A 216 -7.82 -6.58 -10.90
N GLY A 217 -8.53 -5.53 -11.29
CA GLY A 217 -8.53 -4.29 -10.52
C GLY A 217 -9.01 -4.53 -9.08
N TRP A 218 -10.11 -5.29 -8.92
CA TRP A 218 -10.61 -5.72 -7.61
C TRP A 218 -9.79 -6.87 -7.01
N GLY A 219 -9.31 -7.80 -7.82
CA GLY A 219 -8.46 -8.91 -7.40
C GLY A 219 -7.18 -8.41 -6.70
N ILE A 220 -6.49 -7.43 -7.29
CA ILE A 220 -5.30 -6.82 -6.68
C ILE A 220 -5.67 -6.00 -5.44
N ARG A 221 -6.82 -5.30 -5.41
CA ARG A 221 -7.34 -4.68 -4.19
C ARG A 221 -7.54 -5.72 -3.08
N ALA A 222 -8.11 -6.89 -3.41
CA ALA A 222 -8.28 -7.99 -2.46
C ALA A 222 -6.93 -8.54 -1.97
N VAL A 223 -5.97 -8.73 -2.87
CA VAL A 223 -4.59 -9.14 -2.50
C VAL A 223 -3.94 -8.13 -1.56
N LEU A 224 -4.00 -6.84 -1.89
CA LEU A 224 -3.44 -5.78 -1.06
C LEU A 224 -4.20 -5.66 0.27
N SER A 225 -5.52 -5.87 0.28
CA SER A 225 -6.30 -5.94 1.52
C SER A 225 -5.83 -7.09 2.42
N ALA A 226 -5.57 -8.27 1.84
CA ALA A 226 -5.09 -9.43 2.59
C ALA A 226 -3.71 -9.20 3.21
N VAL A 227 -2.74 -8.65 2.46
CA VAL A 227 -1.37 -8.43 2.96
C VAL A 227 -1.25 -7.24 3.89
N THR A 228 -2.12 -6.21 3.74
CA THR A 228 -2.12 -5.03 4.62
C THR A 228 -3.06 -5.16 5.80
N GLY A 229 -4.01 -6.10 5.76
CA GLY A 229 -5.08 -6.21 6.74
C GLY A 229 -6.04 -5.01 6.75
N ARG A 230 -6.11 -4.23 5.67
CA ARG A 230 -7.00 -3.07 5.49
C ARG A 230 -8.09 -3.43 4.49
N ASP A 231 -9.33 -2.98 4.69
CA ASP A 231 -10.34 -3.08 3.64
C ASP A 231 -10.07 -1.99 2.59
N LEU A 232 -9.55 -2.41 1.45
CA LEU A 232 -9.24 -1.54 0.31
C LEU A 232 -10.24 -1.73 -0.85
N MET A 233 -11.31 -2.49 -0.62
CA MET A 233 -12.30 -2.81 -1.67
C MET A 233 -13.23 -1.62 -1.95
N PRO A 234 -13.62 -1.39 -3.21
CA PRO A 234 -14.55 -0.33 -3.57
C PRO A 234 -15.99 -0.70 -3.19
N THR A 235 -16.88 0.26 -3.08
CA THR A 235 -18.32 0.00 -2.92
C THR A 235 -19.01 -0.20 -4.28
N ASP A 236 -20.17 -0.87 -4.27
CA ASP A 236 -21.00 -1.04 -5.47
C ASP A 236 -21.42 0.32 -6.08
N GLU A 237 -21.71 1.32 -5.25
CA GLU A 237 -22.06 2.66 -5.71
C GLU A 237 -20.89 3.34 -6.44
N GLN A 238 -19.69 3.15 -5.93
CA GLN A 238 -18.49 3.65 -6.56
C GLN A 238 -18.31 3.03 -7.95
N GLU A 239 -18.41 1.71 -8.10
CA GLU A 239 -18.26 1.01 -9.37
C GLU A 239 -19.36 1.40 -10.38
N ASN A 240 -20.58 1.63 -9.92
CA ASN A 240 -21.66 2.14 -10.76
C ASN A 240 -21.37 3.56 -11.33
N LYS A 241 -20.75 4.42 -10.52
CA LYS A 241 -20.31 5.76 -10.98
C LYS A 241 -19.18 5.65 -12.01
N LEU A 242 -18.25 4.71 -11.77
CA LEU A 242 -17.09 4.51 -12.62
C LEU A 242 -17.49 4.02 -14.03
N LEU A 243 -18.32 2.97 -14.12
CA LEU A 243 -18.81 2.47 -15.41
C LEU A 243 -19.55 3.56 -16.20
N ARG A 244 -20.41 4.35 -15.54
CA ARG A 244 -21.09 5.48 -16.19
C ARG A 244 -20.08 6.50 -16.73
N ALA A 245 -19.07 6.87 -15.96
CA ALA A 245 -18.06 7.81 -16.38
C ALA A 245 -17.29 7.31 -17.62
N VAL A 246 -16.92 6.04 -17.65
CA VAL A 246 -16.22 5.41 -18.78
C VAL A 246 -17.08 5.42 -20.04
N VAL A 247 -18.34 4.99 -19.96
CA VAL A 247 -19.26 4.97 -21.12
C VAL A 247 -19.59 6.37 -21.62
N TYR A 248 -19.88 7.33 -20.72
CA TYR A 248 -20.21 8.71 -21.12
C TYR A 248 -19.00 9.47 -21.71
N ASN A 249 -17.78 8.99 -21.49
CA ASN A 249 -16.57 9.55 -22.09
C ASN A 249 -16.04 8.74 -23.28
N GLY A 250 -16.91 7.97 -23.93
CA GLY A 250 -16.69 7.46 -25.28
C GLY A 250 -16.40 5.98 -25.41
N CYS A 251 -16.21 5.23 -24.31
CA CYS A 251 -16.04 3.79 -24.40
C CYS A 251 -17.35 3.07 -24.76
N VAL A 252 -17.19 1.91 -25.36
CA VAL A 252 -18.25 1.00 -25.77
C VAL A 252 -18.03 -0.38 -25.17
N ASP A 253 -19.04 -1.19 -25.06
CA ASP A 253 -18.90 -2.59 -24.70
C ASP A 253 -18.09 -3.36 -25.76
N GLY A 254 -17.05 -4.07 -25.34
CA GLY A 254 -16.11 -4.77 -26.22
C GLY A 254 -16.78 -5.82 -27.10
N VAL A 255 -17.81 -6.51 -26.61
CA VAL A 255 -18.54 -7.55 -27.31
C VAL A 255 -19.67 -6.97 -28.19
N THR A 256 -20.43 -5.98 -27.77
CA THR A 256 -21.54 -5.42 -28.55
C THR A 256 -21.11 -4.29 -29.47
N GLY A 257 -20.07 -3.51 -29.12
CA GLY A 257 -19.65 -2.30 -29.82
C GLY A 257 -20.58 -1.11 -29.58
N GLU A 258 -21.50 -1.20 -28.60
CA GLU A 258 -22.49 -0.19 -28.29
C GLU A 258 -22.11 0.57 -26.99
N ALA A 259 -22.51 1.84 -26.89
CA ALA A 259 -22.32 2.65 -25.68
C ALA A 259 -23.38 2.30 -24.64
N VAL A 260 -23.24 1.16 -24.00
CA VAL A 260 -24.15 0.62 -22.98
C VAL A 260 -23.41 0.38 -21.66
N LEU A 261 -24.17 0.31 -20.55
CA LEU A 261 -23.59 0.11 -19.20
C LEU A 261 -23.32 -1.39 -18.92
N THR A 262 -22.50 -2.00 -19.77
CA THR A 262 -22.05 -3.39 -19.70
C THR A 262 -20.53 -3.45 -19.89
N VAL A 263 -19.92 -4.55 -19.48
CA VAL A 263 -18.53 -4.90 -19.76
C VAL A 263 -18.54 -6.32 -20.32
N ASP A 264 -18.03 -6.50 -21.53
CA ASP A 264 -18.00 -7.80 -22.23
C ASP A 264 -19.37 -8.49 -22.31
N HIS A 265 -20.38 -7.70 -22.62
CA HIS A 265 -21.79 -8.12 -22.65
C HIS A 265 -22.38 -8.50 -21.28
N LEU A 266 -21.61 -8.43 -20.19
CA LEU A 266 -22.08 -8.67 -18.82
C LEU A 266 -22.71 -7.40 -18.27
N SER A 267 -23.86 -7.55 -17.62
CA SER A 267 -24.50 -6.45 -16.89
C SER A 267 -23.65 -6.01 -15.70
N GLN A 268 -23.87 -4.77 -15.24
CA GLN A 268 -23.18 -4.28 -14.05
C GLN A 268 -23.44 -5.14 -12.80
N GLU A 269 -24.64 -5.73 -12.68
CA GLU A 269 -24.97 -6.62 -11.54
C GLU A 269 -24.16 -7.93 -11.59
N GLU A 270 -23.93 -8.49 -12.78
CA GLU A 270 -23.07 -9.66 -12.95
C GLU A 270 -21.62 -9.36 -12.59
N ASN A 271 -21.10 -8.19 -13.00
CA ASN A 271 -19.78 -7.74 -12.60
C ASN A 271 -19.70 -7.51 -11.07
N LEU A 272 -20.66 -6.82 -10.46
CA LEU A 272 -20.68 -6.55 -9.01
C LEU A 272 -20.81 -7.84 -8.18
N ARG A 273 -21.37 -8.91 -8.72
CA ARG A 273 -21.36 -10.22 -8.04
C ARG A 273 -19.93 -10.68 -7.77
N VAL A 274 -19.02 -10.57 -8.74
CA VAL A 274 -17.61 -10.94 -8.57
C VAL A 274 -16.94 -10.08 -7.50
N LEU A 275 -17.20 -8.77 -7.48
CA LEU A 275 -16.71 -7.87 -6.42
C LEU A 275 -17.18 -8.33 -5.03
N ARG A 276 -18.46 -8.68 -4.87
CA ARG A 276 -19.01 -9.15 -3.59
C ARG A 276 -18.44 -10.52 -3.19
N GLU A 277 -18.21 -11.42 -4.14
CA GLU A 277 -17.55 -12.71 -3.90
C GLU A 277 -16.08 -12.52 -3.44
N LEU A 278 -15.33 -11.58 -4.02
CA LEU A 278 -14.01 -11.20 -3.56
C LEU A 278 -14.03 -10.64 -2.14
N ARG A 279 -14.99 -9.78 -1.79
CA ARG A 279 -15.18 -9.30 -0.41
C ARG A 279 -15.44 -10.44 0.56
N ALA A 280 -16.29 -11.39 0.18
CA ALA A 280 -16.57 -12.58 1.00
C ALA A 280 -15.34 -13.49 1.12
N ALA A 281 -14.51 -13.58 0.09
CA ALA A 281 -13.28 -14.36 0.10
C ALA A 281 -12.21 -13.77 1.04
N LEU A 282 -12.19 -12.48 1.26
CA LEU A 282 -11.20 -11.81 2.11
C LEU A 282 -11.28 -12.27 3.57
N GLN A 283 -12.48 -12.31 4.16
CA GLN A 283 -12.70 -12.70 5.55
C GLN A 283 -11.64 -12.08 6.49
N LEU A 284 -11.43 -10.76 6.39
CA LEU A 284 -10.44 -10.04 7.20
C LEU A 284 -10.73 -10.27 8.68
N PRO A 285 -9.71 -10.61 9.50
CA PRO A 285 -9.88 -10.73 10.94
C PRO A 285 -10.32 -9.41 11.58
N ASP A 286 -11.00 -9.50 12.71
CA ASP A 286 -11.20 -8.33 13.57
C ASP A 286 -9.88 -8.00 14.29
N TYR A 287 -9.08 -7.13 13.68
CA TYR A 287 -7.78 -6.74 14.22
C TYR A 287 -7.90 -5.93 15.52
N THR A 288 -9.04 -5.26 15.76
CA THR A 288 -9.27 -4.46 16.95
C THR A 288 -9.36 -5.35 18.20
N HIS A 289 -10.05 -6.48 18.09
CA HIS A 289 -10.25 -7.41 19.21
C HIS A 289 -9.31 -8.64 19.17
N MET A 290 -8.29 -8.58 18.33
CA MET A 290 -7.28 -9.65 18.22
C MET A 290 -6.40 -9.70 19.48
N GLU A 291 -6.00 -10.89 19.90
CA GLU A 291 -5.02 -11.05 20.95
C GLU A 291 -3.60 -10.69 20.49
N PRO A 292 -2.78 -10.01 21.32
CA PRO A 292 -1.42 -9.58 20.97
C PRO A 292 -0.53 -10.69 20.40
N ALA A 293 -0.53 -11.86 21.01
CA ALA A 293 0.25 -13.01 20.55
C ALA A 293 -0.17 -13.47 19.13
N GLN A 294 -1.44 -13.31 18.79
CA GLN A 294 -1.95 -13.65 17.46
C GLN A 294 -1.48 -12.61 16.41
N ALA A 295 -1.50 -11.32 16.75
CA ALA A 295 -0.97 -10.25 15.89
C ALA A 295 0.54 -10.46 15.65
N ARG A 296 1.33 -10.71 16.71
CA ARG A 296 2.77 -10.96 16.58
C ARG A 296 3.08 -12.17 15.69
N ARG A 297 2.25 -13.23 15.71
CA ARG A 297 2.42 -14.38 14.80
C ARG A 297 2.25 -13.99 13.35
N LEU A 298 1.25 -13.14 13.02
CA LEU A 298 1.04 -12.67 11.65
C LEU A 298 2.24 -11.85 11.14
N PHE A 299 2.90 -11.08 12.00
CA PHE A 299 4.14 -10.36 11.67
C PHE A 299 5.30 -11.35 11.50
N ARG A 300 5.53 -12.23 12.48
CA ARG A 300 6.61 -13.24 12.51
C ARG A 300 6.57 -14.18 11.30
N ASP A 301 5.38 -14.51 10.82
CA ASP A 301 5.17 -15.38 9.66
C ASP A 301 5.18 -14.60 8.33
N ASN A 302 5.49 -13.31 8.37
CA ASN A 302 5.44 -12.41 7.21
C ASN A 302 4.11 -12.52 6.45
N SER A 303 2.99 -12.64 7.20
CA SER A 303 1.65 -12.79 6.64
C SER A 303 0.90 -11.46 6.56
N MET A 304 1.39 -10.43 7.26
CA MET A 304 0.76 -9.11 7.30
C MET A 304 1.81 -8.02 7.51
N VAL A 305 1.70 -6.94 6.73
CA VAL A 305 2.45 -5.69 6.93
C VAL A 305 1.47 -4.53 6.95
N ARG A 306 1.33 -3.84 8.08
CA ARG A 306 0.48 -2.65 8.23
C ARG A 306 0.89 -1.80 9.42
N PRO A 307 0.55 -0.50 9.46
CA PRO A 307 0.53 0.27 10.69
C PRO A 307 -0.35 -0.39 11.74
N THR A 308 0.08 -0.38 13.00
CA THR A 308 -0.59 -1.11 14.10
C THR A 308 -1.62 -0.28 14.86
N ALA A 309 -1.81 1.00 14.50
CA ALA A 309 -2.87 1.83 15.07
C ALA A 309 -4.23 1.13 14.97
N GLY A 310 -4.99 1.13 16.07
CA GLY A 310 -6.31 0.48 16.18
C GLY A 310 -6.29 -1.04 16.30
N MET A 311 -5.13 -1.70 16.31
CA MET A 311 -5.03 -3.14 16.57
C MET A 311 -4.97 -3.46 18.06
N CYS A 312 -5.52 -4.62 18.44
CA CYS A 312 -5.45 -5.17 19.80
C CYS A 312 -5.84 -4.14 20.87
N ALA A 313 -7.08 -3.62 20.80
CA ALA A 313 -7.58 -2.60 21.71
C ALA A 313 -7.33 -2.97 23.18
N GLY A 314 -6.93 -2.00 23.98
CA GLY A 314 -6.60 -2.19 25.39
C GLY A 314 -5.17 -2.65 25.67
N TYR A 315 -4.39 -3.01 24.66
CA TYR A 315 -2.99 -3.44 24.84
C TYR A 315 -1.99 -2.37 24.42
N ALA A 316 -0.89 -2.30 25.15
CA ALA A 316 0.17 -1.34 24.90
C ALA A 316 0.90 -1.63 23.58
N GLN A 317 1.29 -0.57 22.89
CA GLN A 317 2.12 -0.64 21.71
C GLN A 317 3.47 0.02 21.98
N CYS A 318 4.55 -0.54 21.43
CA CYS A 318 5.90 -0.11 21.73
C CYS A 318 6.68 0.18 20.46
N ASN A 319 7.45 1.26 20.50
CA ASN A 319 8.52 1.53 19.56
C ASN A 319 9.80 0.76 19.95
N LEU A 320 10.79 0.76 19.08
CA LEU A 320 12.06 0.06 19.27
C LEU A 320 13.24 0.94 18.83
N ILE A 321 14.33 0.84 19.56
CA ILE A 321 15.67 1.15 19.05
C ILE A 321 16.62 0.06 19.48
N VAL A 322 17.42 -0.46 18.54
CA VAL A 322 18.49 -1.43 18.79
C VAL A 322 19.81 -0.79 18.38
N LEU A 323 20.79 -0.88 19.26
CA LEU A 323 22.10 -0.25 19.09
C LEU A 323 23.20 -1.23 19.51
N PRO A 324 24.42 -1.11 18.99
CA PRO A 324 25.58 -1.79 19.56
C PRO A 324 25.77 -1.38 21.03
N SER A 325 26.33 -2.27 21.85
CA SER A 325 26.38 -2.10 23.31
C SER A 325 27.13 -0.84 23.78
N LYS A 326 28.08 -0.36 22.98
CA LYS A 326 28.81 0.89 23.26
C LYS A 326 27.89 2.10 23.17
N GLU A 327 27.17 2.23 22.07
CA GLU A 327 26.22 3.33 21.80
C GLU A 327 24.98 3.22 22.71
N ALA A 328 24.57 2.00 23.06
CA ALA A 328 23.45 1.75 23.96
C ALA A 328 23.65 2.35 25.36
N ALA A 329 24.90 2.40 25.86
CA ALA A 329 25.20 3.01 27.15
C ALA A 329 24.88 4.52 27.17
N ASP A 330 25.26 5.22 26.12
CA ASP A 330 24.97 6.66 26.00
C ASP A 330 23.50 6.92 25.69
N PHE A 331 22.87 6.08 24.86
CA PHE A 331 21.43 6.19 24.57
C PHE A 331 20.56 6.02 25.82
N ARG A 332 20.94 5.13 26.75
CA ARG A 332 20.22 4.93 28.02
C ARG A 332 20.18 6.23 28.84
N GLU A 333 21.30 6.95 28.94
CA GLU A 333 21.38 8.22 29.65
C GLU A 333 20.68 9.34 28.87
N PHE A 334 20.74 9.35 27.56
CA PHE A 334 19.98 10.25 26.69
C PHE A 334 18.46 10.06 26.91
N ALA A 335 17.94 8.83 26.90
CA ALA A 335 16.53 8.54 27.12
C ALA A 335 16.04 9.00 28.50
N LYS A 336 16.82 8.77 29.57
CA LYS A 336 16.50 9.28 30.93
C LYS A 336 16.35 10.80 30.99
N ARG A 337 17.10 11.53 30.16
CA ARG A 337 17.02 13.01 30.08
C ARG A 337 15.88 13.50 29.19
N ASN A 338 15.28 12.60 28.42
CA ASN A 338 14.20 12.87 27.48
C ASN A 338 13.00 11.92 27.70
N PRO A 339 12.42 11.86 28.91
CA PRO A 339 11.46 10.82 29.29
C PRO A 339 10.15 10.89 28.52
N PHE A 340 9.77 12.06 27.97
CA PHE A 340 8.56 12.19 27.16
C PHE A 340 8.76 11.83 25.69
N SER A 341 9.96 12.06 25.14
CA SER A 341 10.27 11.70 23.74
C SER A 341 10.72 10.24 23.61
N CYS A 342 11.39 9.72 24.67
CA CYS A 342 11.97 8.38 24.68
C CYS A 342 11.64 7.65 25.99
N PRO A 343 10.36 7.42 26.32
CA PRO A 343 9.95 6.72 27.54
C PRO A 343 10.29 5.23 27.43
N VAL A 344 11.44 4.81 27.98
CA VAL A 344 11.90 3.42 27.96
C VAL A 344 11.03 2.57 28.88
N LEU A 345 10.38 1.54 28.32
CA LEU A 345 9.54 0.58 29.06
C LEU A 345 10.35 -0.63 29.52
N GLU A 346 11.21 -1.16 28.67
CA GLU A 346 12.10 -2.29 28.98
C GLU A 346 13.36 -2.22 28.12
N GLU A 347 14.48 -2.73 28.66
CA GLU A 347 15.76 -2.85 27.96
C GLU A 347 16.15 -4.34 27.92
N SER A 348 16.70 -4.79 26.78
CA SER A 348 17.18 -6.17 26.66
C SER A 348 18.53 -6.38 27.34
N GLU A 349 18.81 -7.62 27.73
CA GLU A 349 20.21 -8.02 27.97
C GLU A 349 20.99 -7.93 26.66
N LYS A 350 22.29 -7.68 26.75
CA LYS A 350 23.18 -7.61 25.60
C LYS A 350 23.10 -8.91 24.78
N GLY A 351 22.89 -8.80 23.47
CA GLY A 351 22.73 -9.89 22.52
C GLY A 351 21.35 -10.53 22.52
N SER A 352 20.53 -10.29 23.55
CA SER A 352 19.20 -10.90 23.64
C SER A 352 18.19 -10.18 22.74
N ARG A 353 17.43 -10.95 21.98
CA ARG A 353 16.25 -10.48 21.25
C ARG A 353 14.92 -10.75 21.99
N TYR A 354 15.03 -11.24 23.22
CA TYR A 354 13.91 -11.58 24.08
C TYR A 354 13.85 -10.65 25.28
N LEU A 355 12.65 -10.28 25.69
CA LEU A 355 12.36 -9.45 26.88
C LEU A 355 11.61 -10.27 27.92
N LYS A 356 11.50 -9.76 29.15
CA LYS A 356 11.00 -10.54 30.29
C LYS A 356 9.63 -10.08 30.81
N THR A 357 9.29 -8.79 30.63
CA THR A 357 8.15 -8.19 31.34
C THR A 357 7.04 -7.71 30.41
N ILE A 358 7.40 -7.16 29.23
CA ILE A 358 6.43 -6.48 28.36
C ILE A 358 5.55 -7.48 27.57
N ALA A 359 6.09 -8.66 27.27
CA ALA A 359 5.38 -9.77 26.63
C ALA A 359 6.07 -11.09 26.90
N ARG A 360 5.30 -12.19 26.97
CA ARG A 360 5.82 -13.51 27.33
C ARG A 360 6.48 -14.28 26.16
N ASP A 361 5.93 -14.11 24.96
CA ASP A 361 6.43 -14.74 23.73
C ASP A 361 6.74 -13.64 22.72
N ILE A 362 7.92 -13.05 22.88
CA ILE A 362 8.39 -11.94 22.07
C ILE A 362 9.71 -12.28 21.41
N ASP A 363 9.83 -11.98 20.12
CA ASP A 363 11.07 -11.98 19.35
C ASP A 363 11.27 -10.62 18.69
N LEU A 364 12.11 -9.77 19.29
CA LEU A 364 12.33 -8.40 18.83
C LEU A 364 12.85 -8.31 17.39
N ALA A 365 13.40 -9.41 16.86
CA ALA A 365 13.87 -9.45 15.48
C ALA A 365 12.76 -9.76 14.45
N ARG A 366 11.55 -10.18 14.90
CA ARG A 366 10.50 -10.67 13.99
C ARG A 366 9.09 -10.19 14.31
N ASP A 367 8.84 -9.61 15.50
CA ASP A 367 7.49 -9.33 16.01
C ASP A 367 6.99 -7.90 15.72
N PHE A 368 7.70 -7.16 14.86
CA PHE A 368 7.24 -5.91 14.29
C PHE A 368 6.81 -6.13 12.83
N PRO A 369 5.78 -5.44 12.34
CA PRO A 369 5.34 -5.61 10.95
C PRO A 369 6.37 -5.21 9.91
N ARG A 370 7.26 -4.25 10.24
CA ARG A 370 8.33 -3.76 9.37
C ARG A 370 9.40 -3.04 10.17
N TYR A 371 10.66 -3.24 9.78
CA TYR A 371 11.84 -2.62 10.39
C TYR A 371 12.50 -1.61 9.46
N ARG A 372 13.38 -0.79 10.04
CA ARG A 372 14.34 0.09 9.37
C ARG A 372 15.74 -0.23 9.86
N VAL A 373 16.65 -0.46 8.94
CA VAL A 373 18.07 -0.69 9.24
C VAL A 373 18.88 0.54 8.84
N TRP A 374 19.68 1.01 9.78
CA TRP A 374 20.47 2.22 9.63
C TRP A 374 21.96 1.90 9.71
N LYS A 375 22.77 2.51 8.82
CA LYS A 375 24.22 2.48 8.88
C LYS A 375 24.72 3.91 8.75
N ASP A 376 25.56 4.34 9.69
CA ASP A 376 26.12 5.70 9.73
C ASP A 376 25.03 6.79 9.58
N GLY A 377 23.88 6.61 10.24
CA GLY A 377 22.73 7.50 10.20
C GLY A 377 21.90 7.46 8.91
N CYS A 378 22.28 6.66 7.93
CA CYS A 378 21.55 6.52 6.67
C CYS A 378 20.65 5.27 6.69
N LEU A 379 19.41 5.41 6.23
CA LEU A 379 18.50 4.27 6.03
C LEU A 379 19.01 3.44 4.85
N VAL A 380 19.32 2.15 5.09
CA VAL A 380 19.86 1.25 4.06
C VAL A 380 18.86 0.22 3.58
N GLU A 381 17.91 -0.22 4.44
CA GLU A 381 16.86 -1.18 4.06
C GLU A 381 15.65 -1.12 5.01
N GLU A 382 14.50 -1.59 4.54
CA GLU A 382 13.25 -1.71 5.31
C GLU A 382 12.70 -3.14 5.26
N PRO A 383 13.34 -4.12 5.94
CA PRO A 383 12.95 -5.51 5.91
C PRO A 383 11.73 -5.82 6.80
N GLN A 384 11.12 -7.00 6.61
CA GLN A 384 10.05 -7.52 7.47
C GLN A 384 10.59 -8.19 8.75
N ASP A 385 11.82 -8.71 8.72
CA ASP A 385 12.53 -9.20 9.89
C ASP A 385 14.00 -8.78 9.85
N VAL A 386 14.66 -8.85 11.00
CA VAL A 386 16.08 -8.51 11.16
C VAL A 386 16.87 -9.62 11.84
N GLU A 387 16.38 -10.86 11.77
CA GLU A 387 16.99 -12.00 12.42
C GLU A 387 18.45 -12.23 11.98
N ALA A 388 18.70 -12.13 10.66
CA ALA A 388 20.04 -12.29 10.09
C ALA A 388 21.04 -11.18 10.49
N LEU A 389 20.55 -10.04 10.95
CA LEU A 389 21.35 -8.89 11.38
C LEU A 389 21.59 -8.87 12.89
N TRP A 390 20.84 -9.68 13.65
CA TRP A 390 20.97 -9.72 15.10
C TRP A 390 22.25 -10.43 15.53
N ASN A 391 22.98 -9.85 16.49
CA ASN A 391 24.23 -10.40 17.00
C ASN A 391 24.41 -10.13 18.50
N ASP A 392 25.46 -10.74 19.10
CA ASP A 392 25.71 -10.72 20.54
C ASP A 392 26.13 -9.36 21.11
N ASP A 393 26.36 -8.35 20.26
CA ASP A 393 26.73 -7.00 20.72
C ASP A 393 25.55 -6.02 20.77
N LEU A 394 24.38 -6.42 20.33
CA LEU A 394 23.21 -5.55 20.25
C LEU A 394 22.47 -5.45 21.59
N VAL A 395 21.95 -4.24 21.88
CA VAL A 395 21.04 -3.96 23.01
C VAL A 395 19.82 -3.26 22.45
N ALA A 396 18.64 -3.74 22.85
CA ALA A 396 17.36 -3.22 22.41
C ALA A 396 16.66 -2.45 23.54
N PHE A 397 16.03 -1.33 23.20
CA PHE A 397 15.17 -0.55 24.09
C PHE A 397 13.76 -0.51 23.51
N LEU A 398 12.79 -0.97 24.27
CA LEU A 398 11.38 -0.70 23.97
C LEU A 398 10.96 0.65 24.52
N ILE A 399 10.34 1.44 23.66
CA ILE A 399 9.90 2.80 23.96
C ILE A 399 8.39 2.86 23.84
N GLY A 400 7.72 3.49 24.81
CA GLY A 400 6.29 3.70 24.79
C GLY A 400 5.85 4.38 23.48
N CYS A 401 4.61 4.12 23.07
CA CYS A 401 4.05 4.67 21.84
C CYS A 401 2.72 5.37 22.13
N SER A 402 2.49 6.48 21.45
CA SER A 402 1.25 7.26 21.54
C SER A 402 -0.01 6.48 21.12
N PHE A 403 0.12 5.38 20.41
CA PHE A 403 -1.02 4.50 20.10
C PHE A 403 -1.65 3.91 21.38
N SER A 404 -0.87 3.74 22.44
CA SER A 404 -1.36 3.23 23.73
C SER A 404 -2.34 4.16 24.45
N PHE A 405 -2.35 5.46 24.18
CA PHE A 405 -3.33 6.37 24.76
C PHE A 405 -4.57 6.62 23.87
N GLU A 406 -4.56 6.15 22.61
CA GLU A 406 -5.63 6.45 21.65
C GLU A 406 -6.98 5.88 22.06
N GLU A 407 -7.00 4.68 22.63
CA GLU A 407 -8.21 4.08 23.18
C GLU A 407 -8.81 4.95 24.30
N ALA A 408 -7.98 5.48 25.21
CA ALA A 408 -8.43 6.37 26.26
C ALA A 408 -9.00 7.69 25.71
N LEU A 409 -8.44 8.22 24.62
CA LEU A 409 -9.00 9.37 23.89
C LEU A 409 -10.38 9.03 23.32
N GLN A 410 -10.53 7.90 22.64
CA GLN A 410 -11.80 7.48 22.05
C GLN A 410 -12.88 7.27 23.13
N GLN A 411 -12.53 6.64 24.26
CA GLN A 411 -13.43 6.46 25.41
C GLN A 411 -13.85 7.80 26.02
N ALA A 412 -13.01 8.82 25.95
CA ALA A 412 -13.30 10.18 26.38
C ALA A 412 -14.05 11.02 25.33
N GLY A 413 -14.47 10.43 24.20
CA GLY A 413 -15.21 11.10 23.13
C GLY A 413 -14.33 11.95 22.20
N VAL A 414 -13.00 11.74 22.19
CA VAL A 414 -12.06 12.40 21.29
C VAL A 414 -11.81 11.49 20.09
N PRO A 415 -12.11 11.93 18.85
CA PRO A 415 -11.91 11.13 17.66
C PRO A 415 -10.41 10.95 17.34
N VAL A 416 -10.06 9.80 16.77
CA VAL A 416 -8.70 9.52 16.31
C VAL A 416 -8.72 9.38 14.80
N ARG A 417 -8.50 10.50 14.10
CA ARG A 417 -8.75 10.67 12.66
C ARG A 417 -8.00 9.68 11.78
N HIS A 418 -6.75 9.38 12.04
CA HIS A 418 -6.00 8.43 11.21
C HIS A 418 -6.55 7.00 11.32
N ILE A 419 -7.15 6.60 12.47
CA ILE A 419 -7.85 5.32 12.59
C ILE A 419 -9.14 5.35 11.76
N GLU A 420 -9.94 6.44 11.87
CA GLU A 420 -11.18 6.62 11.10
C GLU A 420 -10.94 6.57 9.59
N GLU A 421 -9.82 7.13 9.12
CA GLU A 421 -9.44 7.18 7.71
C GLU A 421 -8.61 5.96 7.25
N GLY A 422 -8.28 5.03 8.15
CA GLY A 422 -7.43 3.87 7.85
C GLY A 422 -6.01 4.26 7.38
N ARG A 423 -5.48 5.37 7.89
CA ARG A 423 -4.17 5.94 7.58
C ARG A 423 -3.19 5.75 8.72
N ASN A 424 -1.91 5.96 8.45
CA ASN A 424 -0.90 6.07 9.50
C ASN A 424 -0.92 7.48 10.11
N VAL A 425 -0.65 7.60 11.42
CA VAL A 425 -0.64 8.90 12.10
C VAL A 425 0.38 9.84 11.45
N PRO A 426 0.02 11.12 11.17
CA PRO A 426 0.98 12.09 10.66
C PRO A 426 1.98 12.52 11.75
N MET A 427 3.27 12.53 11.41
CA MET A 427 4.36 12.87 12.31
C MET A 427 5.28 13.90 11.67
N TYR A 428 5.72 14.86 12.48
CA TYR A 428 6.49 16.03 12.02
C TYR A 428 7.75 16.22 12.85
N ARG A 429 8.84 16.58 12.20
CA ARG A 429 10.07 17.04 12.87
C ARG A 429 9.83 18.45 13.39
N THR A 430 10.11 18.67 14.68
CA THR A 430 9.92 19.96 15.32
C THR A 430 11.24 20.75 15.44
N ASN A 431 11.16 22.00 15.89
CA ASN A 431 12.31 22.77 16.31
C ASN A 431 12.73 22.51 17.77
N ILE A 432 11.97 21.70 18.53
CA ILE A 432 12.23 21.36 19.93
C ILE A 432 13.46 20.44 19.99
N SER A 433 14.50 20.86 20.72
CA SER A 433 15.70 20.05 20.89
C SER A 433 15.54 19.07 22.04
N CYS A 434 15.94 17.81 21.83
CA CYS A 434 16.16 16.88 22.92
C CYS A 434 17.38 17.30 23.75
N THR A 435 17.37 17.03 25.04
CA THR A 435 18.53 17.23 25.92
C THR A 435 19.64 16.25 25.54
N PRO A 436 20.81 16.70 25.09
CA PRO A 436 21.85 15.82 24.58
C PRO A 436 22.55 15.02 25.69
N TYR A 437 23.10 13.86 25.31
CA TYR A 437 24.04 13.10 26.14
C TYR A 437 24.98 12.25 25.26
N GLY A 438 26.26 12.27 25.56
CA GLY A 438 27.29 11.66 24.74
C GLY A 438 27.23 12.19 23.30
N GLU A 439 27.20 11.30 22.35
CA GLU A 439 27.01 11.65 20.93
C GLU A 439 25.53 11.84 20.54
N PHE A 440 24.58 11.41 21.41
CA PHE A 440 23.15 11.47 21.10
C PHE A 440 22.60 12.88 21.27
N SER A 441 22.07 13.40 20.17
CA SER A 441 21.36 14.68 20.10
C SER A 441 20.37 14.65 18.93
N GLY A 442 19.39 15.53 18.93
CA GLY A 442 18.43 15.63 17.84
C GLY A 442 17.22 16.49 18.19
N LYS A 443 16.31 16.55 17.22
CA LYS A 443 15.04 17.23 17.37
C LYS A 443 13.95 16.22 17.70
N MET A 444 12.99 16.64 18.52
CA MET A 444 11.78 15.88 18.80
C MET A 444 10.97 15.70 17.52
N VAL A 445 10.36 14.54 17.38
CA VAL A 445 9.30 14.27 16.40
C VAL A 445 8.00 14.20 17.15
N ASP A 446 6.99 14.90 16.66
CA ASP A 446 5.66 14.91 17.26
C ASP A 446 4.62 14.31 16.32
N SER A 447 3.72 13.51 16.89
CA SER A 447 2.55 12.99 16.19
C SER A 447 1.36 13.93 16.34
N MET A 448 0.58 14.15 15.28
CA MET A 448 -0.53 15.10 15.28
C MET A 448 -1.88 14.41 15.17
N ARG A 449 -2.85 14.93 15.92
CA ARG A 449 -4.27 14.56 15.80
C ARG A 449 -5.13 15.81 15.75
N PRO A 450 -6.00 15.97 14.72
CA PRO A 450 -6.92 17.09 14.64
C PRO A 450 -8.15 16.83 15.54
N MET A 451 -8.59 17.88 16.24
CA MET A 451 -9.77 17.84 17.12
C MET A 451 -10.28 19.24 17.44
N THR A 452 -11.47 19.37 18.00
CA THR A 452 -11.97 20.68 18.44
C THR A 452 -11.19 21.22 19.65
N PRO A 453 -11.21 22.53 19.93
CA PRO A 453 -10.56 23.12 21.10
C PRO A 453 -11.04 22.52 22.43
N GLU A 454 -12.32 22.13 22.52
CA GLU A 454 -12.89 21.47 23.69
C GLU A 454 -12.33 20.07 23.87
N GLN A 455 -12.26 19.31 22.76
CA GLN A 455 -11.66 17.97 22.76
C GLN A 455 -10.17 18.02 23.09
N ALA A 456 -9.45 19.06 22.67
CA ALA A 456 -8.03 19.22 22.97
C ALA A 456 -7.75 19.36 24.48
N LYS A 457 -8.63 20.00 25.22
CA LYS A 457 -8.54 20.07 26.68
C LYS A 457 -8.73 18.70 27.34
N VAL A 458 -9.77 17.97 26.91
CA VAL A 458 -10.02 16.60 27.39
C VAL A 458 -8.84 15.69 27.04
N ALA A 459 -8.32 15.77 25.80
CA ALA A 459 -7.18 14.98 25.37
C ALA A 459 -5.92 15.26 26.21
N ALA A 460 -5.64 16.52 26.51
CA ALA A 460 -4.52 16.91 27.38
C ALA A 460 -4.63 16.31 28.78
N GLU A 461 -5.82 16.38 29.38
CA GLU A 461 -6.07 15.82 30.71
C GLU A 461 -5.95 14.29 30.76
N VAL A 462 -6.50 13.62 29.75
CA VAL A 462 -6.44 12.15 29.64
C VAL A 462 -4.99 11.68 29.47
N THR A 463 -4.26 12.27 28.52
CA THR A 463 -2.90 11.81 28.19
C THR A 463 -1.86 12.23 29.23
N ALA A 464 -2.08 13.31 29.98
CA ALA A 464 -1.21 13.71 31.10
C ALA A 464 -1.01 12.60 32.13
N ARG A 465 -1.99 11.71 32.28
CA ARG A 465 -1.95 10.55 33.19
C ARG A 465 -1.18 9.36 32.63
N MET A 466 -0.60 9.49 31.46
CA MET A 466 0.09 8.41 30.75
C MET A 466 1.54 8.79 30.37
N PRO A 467 2.40 9.20 31.33
CA PRO A 467 3.75 9.69 31.05
C PRO A 467 4.66 8.63 30.40
N ARG A 468 4.39 7.34 30.67
CA ARG A 468 5.13 6.21 30.10
C ARG A 468 4.86 5.98 28.60
N VAL A 469 3.88 6.69 28.03
CA VAL A 469 3.54 6.68 26.60
C VAL A 469 3.37 8.11 26.08
N HIS A 470 4.33 8.96 26.43
CA HIS A 470 4.54 10.35 26.01
C HIS A 470 3.82 11.45 26.78
N GLY A 471 2.79 11.15 27.60
CA GLY A 471 2.13 12.15 28.44
C GLY A 471 1.29 13.18 27.67
N ALA A 472 1.24 14.42 28.20
CA ALA A 472 0.44 15.50 27.65
C ALA A 472 0.97 16.04 26.29
N PRO A 473 0.12 16.71 25.49
CA PRO A 473 0.57 17.33 24.24
C PRO A 473 1.56 18.49 24.53
N VAL A 474 2.49 18.67 23.61
CA VAL A 474 3.51 19.75 23.66
C VAL A 474 3.08 21.01 22.91
N CYS A 475 2.12 20.88 21.98
CA CYS A 475 1.58 22.01 21.23
C CYS A 475 0.11 21.78 20.89
N ILE A 476 -0.70 22.83 21.06
CA ILE A 476 -2.14 22.84 20.77
C ILE A 476 -2.44 24.02 19.86
N GLY A 477 -2.85 23.78 18.61
CA GLY A 477 -3.39 24.76 17.67
C GLY A 477 -2.39 25.73 17.02
N GLU A 478 -1.09 25.68 17.36
CA GLU A 478 -0.10 26.65 16.88
C GLU A 478 1.18 25.96 16.36
N PRO A 479 1.09 25.19 15.25
CA PRO A 479 2.19 24.36 14.75
C PRO A 479 3.47 25.15 14.41
N GLU A 480 3.36 26.41 14.01
CA GLU A 480 4.49 27.27 13.68
C GLU A 480 5.41 27.52 14.87
N LYS A 481 4.89 27.50 16.12
CA LYS A 481 5.68 27.63 17.35
C LYS A 481 6.66 26.49 17.54
N ILE A 482 6.34 25.31 17.03
CA ILE A 482 7.20 24.13 17.06
C ILE A 482 7.88 23.85 15.71
N GLY A 483 7.86 24.85 14.79
CA GLY A 483 8.57 24.79 13.50
C GLY A 483 7.86 24.00 12.42
N ILE A 484 6.57 23.70 12.58
CA ILE A 484 5.77 22.98 11.57
C ILE A 484 4.99 24.02 10.74
N HIS A 485 5.29 24.10 9.43
CA HIS A 485 4.69 25.08 8.52
C HIS A 485 3.75 24.45 7.50
N ARG A 486 3.79 23.12 7.32
CA ARG A 486 3.03 22.38 6.33
C ARG A 486 2.41 21.12 6.93
N LEU A 487 1.14 21.22 7.30
CA LEU A 487 0.37 20.08 7.83
C LEU A 487 -0.02 19.08 6.73
N ASP A 488 -0.05 19.51 5.48
CA ASP A 488 -0.32 18.69 4.31
C ASP A 488 0.86 17.81 3.88
N LYS A 489 2.05 18.00 4.49
CA LYS A 489 3.27 17.26 4.17
C LYS A 489 3.98 16.78 5.45
N PRO A 490 3.50 15.70 6.09
CA PRO A 490 4.18 15.11 7.24
C PRO A 490 5.55 14.53 6.84
N ASP A 491 6.51 14.54 7.77
CA ASP A 491 7.82 13.91 7.58
C ASP A 491 7.72 12.38 7.62
N PHE A 492 6.75 11.84 8.37
CA PHE A 492 6.46 10.42 8.48
C PHE A 492 4.94 10.21 8.60
N GLY A 493 4.46 9.02 8.20
CA GLY A 493 3.04 8.71 8.20
C GLY A 493 2.31 9.40 7.06
N ASP A 494 0.98 9.51 7.20
CA ASP A 494 0.08 10.00 6.16
C ASP A 494 -0.60 11.30 6.60
N MET A 495 -0.88 12.18 5.66
CA MET A 495 -1.74 13.35 5.92
C MET A 495 -3.16 12.88 6.29
N VAL A 496 -3.78 13.52 7.27
CA VAL A 496 -5.18 13.30 7.66
C VAL A 496 -6.02 14.56 7.46
N THR A 497 -7.32 14.38 7.29
CA THR A 497 -8.28 15.48 7.12
C THR A 497 -8.41 16.29 8.41
N ILE A 498 -8.23 17.60 8.31
CA ILE A 498 -8.56 18.57 9.39
C ILE A 498 -9.87 19.23 9.00
N LYS A 499 -10.94 18.97 9.77
CA LYS A 499 -12.28 19.50 9.48
C LYS A 499 -12.39 20.96 9.97
N GLU A 500 -13.40 21.66 9.47
CA GLU A 500 -13.71 23.02 9.93
C GLU A 500 -13.96 23.04 11.44
N GLY A 501 -13.34 23.99 12.14
CA GLY A 501 -13.39 24.11 13.59
C GLY A 501 -12.44 23.21 14.37
N GLU A 502 -11.68 22.33 13.71
CA GLU A 502 -10.63 21.54 14.36
C GLU A 502 -9.29 22.26 14.35
N ILE A 503 -8.49 21.99 15.37
CA ILE A 503 -7.11 22.45 15.52
C ILE A 503 -6.16 21.26 15.58
N PRO A 504 -4.91 21.39 15.09
CA PRO A 504 -3.92 20.34 15.24
C PRO A 504 -3.37 20.30 16.67
N VAL A 505 -3.28 19.10 17.25
CA VAL A 505 -2.71 18.87 18.58
C VAL A 505 -1.55 17.89 18.47
N PHE A 506 -0.42 18.20 19.11
CA PHE A 506 0.84 17.49 18.91
C PHE A 506 1.35 16.87 20.20
N TRP A 507 1.74 15.60 20.12
CA TRP A 507 2.36 14.83 21.20
C TRP A 507 3.76 14.38 20.83
N PRO A 508 4.71 14.30 21.79
CA PRO A 508 5.98 13.63 21.57
C PRO A 508 5.75 12.22 20.98
N CYS A 509 6.62 11.77 20.11
CA CYS A 509 6.45 10.53 19.40
C CYS A 509 7.66 9.60 19.54
N GLY A 510 7.40 8.30 19.67
CA GLY A 510 8.42 7.25 19.72
C GLY A 510 9.23 7.10 18.41
N VAL A 511 8.95 7.88 17.37
CA VAL A 511 9.79 8.05 16.18
C VAL A 511 10.96 9.03 16.44
N THR A 512 10.96 9.77 17.55
CA THR A 512 12.10 10.63 17.94
C THR A 512 13.44 9.89 17.90
N PRO A 513 13.61 8.65 18.40
CA PRO A 513 14.84 7.88 18.25
C PRO A 513 15.35 7.76 16.81
N GLN A 514 14.46 7.65 15.80
CA GLN A 514 14.91 7.63 14.39
C GLN A 514 15.50 8.97 13.97
N SER A 515 14.89 10.09 14.36
CA SER A 515 15.45 11.43 14.12
C SER A 515 16.81 11.60 14.79
N VAL A 516 16.96 11.05 15.99
CA VAL A 516 18.21 11.07 16.74
C VAL A 516 19.27 10.21 16.07
N VAL A 517 18.94 9.00 15.60
CA VAL A 517 19.85 8.13 14.81
C VAL A 517 20.35 8.84 13.56
N MET A 518 19.46 9.51 12.81
CA MET A 518 19.83 10.27 11.62
C MET A 518 20.80 11.44 11.93
N ASN A 519 20.69 12.03 13.10
CA ASN A 519 21.53 13.15 13.52
C ASN A 519 22.86 12.70 14.13
N THR A 520 22.84 11.62 14.91
CA THR A 520 23.99 11.08 15.66
C THR A 520 24.87 10.19 14.79
N CYS A 521 24.30 9.59 13.72
CA CYS A 521 24.99 8.71 12.78
C CYS A 521 25.73 7.54 13.45
N PRO A 522 25.07 6.74 14.34
CA PRO A 522 25.71 5.55 14.91
C PRO A 522 26.09 4.57 13.80
N PRO A 523 27.13 3.74 13.99
CA PRO A 523 27.59 2.81 12.95
C PRO A 523 26.53 1.80 12.52
N PHE A 524 25.61 1.47 13.44
CA PHE A 524 24.49 0.58 13.18
C PHE A 524 23.32 0.90 14.11
N ALA A 525 22.08 0.84 13.59
CA ALA A 525 20.87 0.85 14.40
C ALA A 525 19.73 0.12 13.68
N ILE A 526 18.79 -0.43 14.47
CA ILE A 526 17.50 -0.93 13.98
C ILE A 526 16.39 -0.16 14.69
N THR A 527 15.37 0.23 13.93
CA THR A 527 14.12 0.81 14.44
C THR A 527 12.95 0.17 13.71
N PRO A 528 11.70 0.28 14.19
CA PRO A 528 10.56 -0.08 13.36
C PRO A 528 10.34 0.96 12.27
N ALA A 529 9.66 0.59 11.19
CA ALA A 529 9.09 1.58 10.28
C ALA A 529 8.03 2.42 11.04
N PRO A 530 7.87 3.72 10.72
CA PRO A 530 6.91 4.58 11.40
C PRO A 530 5.49 3.99 11.40
N GLY A 531 4.88 3.93 12.59
CA GLY A 531 3.55 3.35 12.77
C GLY A 531 3.48 1.81 12.87
N HIS A 532 4.59 1.09 12.71
CA HIS A 532 4.66 -0.37 12.74
C HIS A 532 5.20 -0.87 14.09
N MET A 533 4.35 -0.84 15.12
CA MET A 533 4.75 -1.05 16.50
C MET A 533 4.71 -2.53 16.92
N LEU A 534 5.48 -2.88 17.95
CA LEU A 534 5.24 -4.10 18.71
C LEU A 534 3.94 -3.98 19.48
N ILE A 535 3.13 -5.03 19.49
CA ILE A 535 1.96 -5.13 20.35
C ILE A 535 2.31 -5.99 21.57
N ALA A 536 2.28 -5.39 22.76
CA ALA A 536 2.66 -6.01 24.02
C ALA A 536 1.51 -6.79 24.68
N ASP A 537 1.82 -7.63 25.68
CA ASP A 537 0.80 -8.29 26.51
C ASP A 537 0.34 -7.42 27.70
N VAL A 538 1.03 -6.30 27.93
CA VAL A 538 0.70 -5.32 28.99
C VAL A 538 -0.49 -4.46 28.53
N LYS A 539 -1.44 -4.23 29.43
CA LYS A 539 -2.60 -3.36 29.15
C LYS A 539 -2.21 -1.88 29.18
N ASN A 540 -2.90 -1.07 28.38
CA ASN A 540 -2.74 0.39 28.40
C ASN A 540 -2.98 0.98 29.81
N ALA A 541 -3.95 0.43 30.54
CA ALA A 541 -4.27 0.84 31.91
C ALA A 541 -3.10 0.62 32.90
N ASP A 542 -2.25 -0.38 32.67
CA ASP A 542 -1.08 -0.66 33.52
C ASP A 542 0.08 0.32 33.27
N LEU A 543 -0.02 1.17 32.25
CA LEU A 543 0.94 2.23 31.92
C LEU A 543 0.48 3.62 32.37
N MET A 544 -0.68 3.71 33.00
CA MET A 544 -1.18 4.94 33.63
C MET A 544 -0.59 5.12 35.05
N ASP A 545 -0.35 6.37 35.42
CA ASP A 545 -0.02 6.78 36.81
C ASP A 545 -1.28 7.02 37.63
#